data_096e8bfe5a4e179edb97a93082fcf979
#
_entry.id   096e8bfe5a4e179edb97a93082fcf979
#
_cell.length_a   1.000
_cell.length_b   1.000
_cell.length_c   1.000
_cell.angle_alpha   90.00
_cell.angle_beta   90.00
_cell.angle_gamma   90.00
#
_symmetry.space_group_name_H-M   'P 1'
#
loop_
_entity.id
_entity.type
_entity.pdbx_description
1 polymer ?
#
loop_
_entity_poly.entity_id
_entity_poly.type
_entity_poly.pdbx_seq_one_letter_code
_entity_poly.pdbx_strand_id
1 'polypeptide(L)'
;MCFLKYEIMLLPLKGIIPPMITPLKSNDELDRQGVERLIEHIIGGGVHGLFLLGTNGEGPSLSYRIKKEFLKLSCEIINRRVPVLVGITDSAFSGAMEMAEYSKTVGADSVVVAPPFYFPATEAEMINYVEKLAAVTPLPFVLYNMPMHTKINLTIPTIRRAKELGCIGVKDSSGDMANLYMLIDAFKDDKNFAVFAGTELYLPDAVMGGAHGAVAGGANVFPKLFVDLYNAALAKDYETITYLKNQIIWLCNTMYVVSPSAARITISFKTALSIMGICSDEMALPLRKLEGADREQISIYLNEMKEKFK
;
A
#
# COMPACT_ATOMS: atom_id res chain seq x y z
N MET A 1 -23.49 -9.80 -17.31
CA MET A 1 -23.99 -8.44 -17.64
C MET A 1 -23.68 -7.51 -16.48
N CYS A 2 -22.39 -7.29 -16.17
CA CYS A 2 -21.93 -6.51 -15.01
C CYS A 2 -20.76 -5.56 -15.34
N PHE A 3 -20.53 -5.20 -16.60
CA PHE A 3 -19.34 -4.43 -17.03
C PHE A 3 -19.57 -2.92 -17.22
N LEU A 4 -20.72 -2.36 -16.84
CA LEU A 4 -21.07 -0.96 -17.15
C LEU A 4 -21.13 -0.02 -15.94
N LYS A 5 -20.49 -0.32 -14.80
CA LYS A 5 -20.55 0.53 -13.60
C LYS A 5 -19.24 1.25 -13.22
N TYR A 6 -18.15 1.08 -13.95
CA TYR A 6 -16.84 1.60 -13.52
C TYR A 6 -16.19 2.48 -14.59
N GLU A 7 -16.80 3.64 -14.87
CA GLU A 7 -16.34 4.57 -15.95
C GLU A 7 -15.11 5.42 -15.64
N ILE A 8 -14.41 5.23 -14.49
CA ILE A 8 -13.34 6.18 -14.08
C ILE A 8 -11.99 5.50 -13.80
N MET A 9 -11.93 4.19 -13.55
CA MET A 9 -10.66 3.53 -13.30
C MET A 9 -10.07 2.93 -14.57
N LEU A 10 -8.91 3.46 -15.00
CA LEU A 10 -8.15 2.86 -16.11
C LEU A 10 -7.60 1.50 -15.67
N LEU A 11 -8.17 0.42 -16.18
CA LEU A 11 -7.64 -0.93 -16.00
C LEU A 11 -6.63 -1.25 -17.11
N PRO A 12 -5.59 -2.02 -16.78
CA PRO A 12 -5.22 -2.43 -15.43
C PRO A 12 -4.63 -1.28 -14.62
N LEU A 13 -4.81 -1.34 -13.28
CA LEU A 13 -4.07 -0.46 -12.36
C LEU A 13 -2.57 -0.62 -12.60
N LYS A 14 -1.81 0.48 -12.57
CA LYS A 14 -0.36 0.43 -12.82
C LYS A 14 0.41 1.53 -12.08
N GLY A 15 1.72 1.38 -12.02
CA GLY A 15 2.62 2.39 -11.48
C GLY A 15 2.87 2.27 -9.99
N ILE A 16 3.20 3.37 -9.37
CA ILE A 16 3.51 3.46 -7.93
C ILE A 16 2.27 3.88 -7.17
N ILE A 17 1.86 3.05 -6.22
CA ILE A 17 0.68 3.25 -5.36
C ILE A 17 1.14 3.18 -3.90
N PRO A 18 1.52 4.31 -3.27
CA PRO A 18 1.94 4.32 -1.88
C PRO A 18 0.84 3.84 -0.94
N PRO A 19 1.14 2.91 0.00
CA PRO A 19 0.27 2.63 1.11
C PRO A 19 0.41 3.77 2.13
N MET A 20 -0.43 4.80 1.96
CA MET A 20 -0.34 6.06 2.71
C MET A 20 -0.44 5.81 4.22
N ILE A 21 0.46 6.41 5.00
CA ILE A 21 0.35 6.42 6.45
C ILE A 21 -0.88 7.23 6.88
N THR A 22 -1.43 6.94 8.06
CA THR A 22 -2.51 7.73 8.64
C THR A 22 -1.94 8.74 9.65
N PRO A 23 -1.88 10.04 9.31
CA PRO A 23 -1.43 11.06 10.24
C PRO A 23 -2.36 11.18 11.44
N LEU A 24 -1.84 10.98 12.64
CA LEU A 24 -2.58 11.09 13.90
C LEU A 24 -2.03 12.24 14.73
N LYS A 25 -2.88 12.97 15.43
CA LYS A 25 -2.50 13.99 16.41
C LYS A 25 -2.37 13.40 17.81
N SER A 26 -3.16 12.38 18.08
CA SER A 26 -3.12 11.52 19.27
C SER A 26 -3.69 10.15 18.93
N ASN A 27 -3.71 9.20 19.86
CA ASN A 27 -4.11 7.81 19.61
C ASN A 27 -5.43 7.63 18.82
N ASP A 28 -6.41 8.47 19.03
CA ASP A 28 -7.73 8.38 18.35
C ASP A 28 -8.19 9.77 17.84
N GLU A 29 -7.24 10.57 17.36
CA GLU A 29 -7.49 11.89 16.78
C GLU A 29 -6.66 12.06 15.49
N LEU A 30 -7.33 12.45 14.39
CA LEU A 30 -6.69 12.64 13.10
C LEU A 30 -5.94 13.97 13.01
N ASP A 31 -4.70 13.97 12.52
CA ASP A 31 -3.99 15.18 12.09
C ASP A 31 -4.48 15.61 10.70
N ARG A 32 -5.60 16.32 10.66
CA ARG A 32 -6.29 16.71 9.40
C ARG A 32 -5.38 17.53 8.49
N GLN A 33 -4.60 18.47 9.03
CA GLN A 33 -3.66 19.28 8.26
C GLN A 33 -2.47 18.44 7.76
N GLY A 34 -2.02 17.48 8.57
CA GLY A 34 -1.00 16.52 8.16
C GLY A 34 -1.48 15.61 7.04
N VAL A 35 -2.76 15.19 7.05
CA VAL A 35 -3.37 14.44 5.93
C VAL A 35 -3.30 15.26 4.64
N GLU A 36 -3.68 16.53 4.67
CA GLU A 36 -3.65 17.40 3.50
C GLU A 36 -2.22 17.56 2.96
N ARG A 37 -1.27 17.96 3.81
CA ARG A 37 0.12 18.13 3.39
C ARG A 37 0.75 16.84 2.85
N LEU A 38 0.42 15.69 3.44
CA LEU A 38 0.93 14.41 3.01
C LEU A 38 0.38 14.01 1.63
N ILE A 39 -0.91 14.20 1.39
CA ILE A 39 -1.53 13.93 0.09
C ILE A 39 -0.88 14.80 -0.99
N GLU A 40 -0.72 16.10 -0.74
CA GLU A 40 -0.08 17.01 -1.69
C GLU A 40 1.39 16.62 -1.95
N HIS A 41 2.12 16.24 -0.90
CA HIS A 41 3.51 15.77 -1.03
C HIS A 41 3.59 14.50 -1.91
N ILE A 42 2.74 13.52 -1.66
CA ILE A 42 2.77 12.25 -2.38
C ILE A 42 2.33 12.44 -3.84
N ILE A 43 1.20 13.12 -4.09
CA ILE A 43 0.70 13.38 -5.44
C ILE A 43 1.67 14.28 -6.22
N GLY A 44 2.26 15.28 -5.57
CA GLY A 44 3.29 16.14 -6.15
C GLY A 44 4.54 15.38 -6.63
N GLY A 45 4.81 14.19 -6.07
CA GLY A 45 5.85 13.28 -6.53
C GLY A 45 5.51 12.45 -7.75
N GLY A 46 4.28 12.56 -8.28
CA GLY A 46 3.86 11.92 -9.53
C GLY A 46 3.37 10.47 -9.38
N VAL A 47 2.91 10.06 -8.20
CA VAL A 47 2.39 8.71 -7.98
C VAL A 47 1.12 8.42 -8.79
N HIS A 48 0.81 7.15 -8.99
CA HIS A 48 -0.24 6.69 -9.89
C HIS A 48 -1.54 6.28 -9.18
N GLY A 49 -1.55 6.32 -7.85
CA GLY A 49 -2.70 6.00 -7.00
C GLY A 49 -2.33 6.14 -5.54
N LEU A 50 -3.31 6.04 -4.65
CA LEU A 50 -3.11 6.01 -3.20
C LEU A 50 -3.82 4.81 -2.59
N PHE A 51 -3.13 4.09 -1.71
CA PHE A 51 -3.70 2.99 -0.94
C PHE A 51 -3.86 3.41 0.52
N LEU A 52 -5.10 3.68 0.94
CA LEU A 52 -5.46 4.11 2.29
C LEU A 52 -5.77 2.92 3.20
N LEU A 53 -5.55 3.06 4.49
CA LEU A 53 -5.83 2.04 5.52
C LEU A 53 -5.13 0.68 5.30
N GLY A 54 -4.02 0.68 4.56
CA GLY A 54 -3.13 -0.48 4.47
C GLY A 54 -2.32 -0.69 5.76
N THR A 55 -1.33 -1.60 5.71
CA THR A 55 -0.43 -1.88 6.84
C THR A 55 0.29 -0.63 7.33
N ASN A 56 0.87 0.17 6.41
CA ASN A 56 1.53 1.41 6.78
C ASN A 56 0.54 2.49 7.26
N GLY A 57 -0.71 2.41 6.84
CA GLY A 57 -1.79 3.26 7.34
C GLY A 57 -2.34 2.83 8.70
N GLU A 58 -1.74 1.84 9.34
CA GLU A 58 -2.16 1.30 10.65
C GLU A 58 -3.63 0.86 10.68
N GLY A 59 -4.19 0.52 9.52
CA GLY A 59 -5.61 0.23 9.35
C GLY A 59 -6.21 -0.70 10.41
N PRO A 60 -5.60 -1.85 10.76
CA PRO A 60 -6.12 -2.75 11.80
C PRO A 60 -6.16 -2.15 13.21
N SER A 61 -5.36 -1.11 13.50
CA SER A 61 -5.22 -0.51 14.82
C SER A 61 -6.08 0.75 15.03
N LEU A 62 -6.75 1.23 13.98
CA LEU A 62 -7.58 2.43 14.05
C LEU A 62 -9.03 2.10 14.40
N SER A 63 -9.69 2.96 15.16
CA SER A 63 -11.14 2.89 15.37
C SER A 63 -11.90 3.11 14.05
N TYR A 64 -13.09 2.54 13.91
CA TYR A 64 -13.95 2.77 12.74
C TYR A 64 -14.27 4.25 12.52
N ARG A 65 -14.38 5.02 13.62
CA ARG A 65 -14.57 6.47 13.56
C ARG A 65 -13.42 7.15 12.82
N ILE A 66 -12.17 6.86 13.22
CA ILE A 66 -10.97 7.42 12.57
C ILE A 66 -10.82 6.92 11.13
N LYS A 67 -11.05 5.61 10.88
CA LYS A 67 -11.03 5.08 9.50
C LYS A 67 -11.97 5.86 8.59
N LYS A 68 -13.22 6.07 9.01
CA LYS A 68 -14.22 6.79 8.22
C LYS A 68 -13.87 8.27 8.05
N GLU A 69 -13.43 8.93 9.11
CA GLU A 69 -13.01 10.34 9.06
C GLU A 69 -11.82 10.51 8.10
N PHE A 70 -10.80 9.65 8.20
CA PHE A 70 -9.63 9.67 7.32
C PHE A 70 -9.99 9.43 5.86
N LEU A 71 -10.84 8.42 5.57
CA LEU A 71 -11.28 8.12 4.20
C LEU A 71 -12.03 9.30 3.59
N LYS A 72 -13.01 9.86 4.31
CA LYS A 72 -13.78 11.00 3.83
C LYS A 72 -12.87 12.18 3.48
N LEU A 73 -12.04 12.59 4.44
CA LEU A 73 -11.12 13.71 4.26
C LEU A 73 -10.14 13.46 3.10
N SER A 74 -9.56 12.27 3.04
CA SER A 74 -8.59 11.93 1.99
C SER A 74 -9.22 11.93 0.61
N CYS A 75 -10.40 11.33 0.43
CA CYS A 75 -11.09 11.33 -0.86
C CYS A 75 -11.50 12.74 -1.31
N GLU A 76 -11.94 13.60 -0.37
CA GLU A 76 -12.25 15.01 -0.64
C GLU A 76 -11.01 15.78 -1.13
N ILE A 77 -9.85 15.60 -0.47
CA ILE A 77 -8.60 16.28 -0.83
C ILE A 77 -8.01 15.71 -2.14
N ILE A 78 -7.99 14.40 -2.29
CA ILE A 78 -7.49 13.75 -3.52
C ILE A 78 -8.31 14.19 -4.73
N ASN A 79 -9.61 14.37 -4.56
CA ASN A 79 -10.53 14.91 -5.56
C ASN A 79 -10.32 14.28 -6.95
N ARG A 80 -10.25 12.95 -7.01
CA ARG A 80 -10.10 12.15 -8.24
C ARG A 80 -8.83 12.43 -9.07
N ARG A 81 -7.83 13.09 -8.50
CA ARG A 81 -6.53 13.32 -9.19
C ARG A 81 -5.78 12.02 -9.46
N VAL A 82 -5.95 11.04 -8.60
CA VAL A 82 -5.40 9.68 -8.72
C VAL A 82 -6.41 8.67 -8.17
N PRO A 83 -6.38 7.40 -8.60
CA PRO A 83 -7.20 6.33 -8.02
C PRO A 83 -6.95 6.15 -6.52
N VAL A 84 -8.03 5.86 -5.78
CA VAL A 84 -8.00 5.59 -4.34
C VAL A 84 -8.39 4.13 -4.09
N LEU A 85 -7.46 3.38 -3.51
CA LEU A 85 -7.65 2.01 -3.04
C LEU A 85 -7.80 2.03 -1.53
N VAL A 86 -8.73 1.26 -0.96
CA VAL A 86 -9.00 1.27 0.49
C VAL A 86 -8.84 -0.12 1.09
N GLY A 87 -7.98 -0.24 2.10
CA GLY A 87 -7.84 -1.46 2.90
C GLY A 87 -9.08 -1.69 3.77
N ILE A 88 -9.73 -2.82 3.56
CA ILE A 88 -10.92 -3.23 4.32
C ILE A 88 -10.67 -4.50 5.14
N THR A 89 -9.41 -4.92 5.27
CA THR A 89 -9.07 -6.14 6.01
C THR A 89 -9.50 -6.03 7.47
N ASP A 90 -10.28 -7.00 7.88
CA ASP A 90 -10.83 -7.11 9.23
C ASP A 90 -10.90 -8.57 9.65
N SER A 91 -10.89 -8.86 10.97
CA SER A 91 -11.16 -10.19 11.49
C SER A 91 -12.65 -10.56 11.39
N ALA A 92 -13.54 -9.56 11.36
CA ALA A 92 -14.97 -9.71 11.18
C ALA A 92 -15.38 -9.40 9.73
N PHE A 93 -16.01 -10.35 9.06
CA PHE A 93 -16.51 -10.16 7.68
C PHE A 93 -17.46 -8.95 7.57
N SER A 94 -18.36 -8.79 8.54
CA SER A 94 -19.29 -7.65 8.57
C SER A 94 -18.58 -6.30 8.68
N GLY A 95 -17.49 -6.21 9.44
CA GLY A 95 -16.66 -5.03 9.53
C GLY A 95 -15.98 -4.68 8.22
N ALA A 96 -15.45 -5.69 7.52
CA ALA A 96 -14.88 -5.50 6.19
C ALA A 96 -15.94 -4.95 5.19
N MET A 97 -17.16 -5.50 5.22
CA MET A 97 -18.24 -5.03 4.34
C MET A 97 -18.73 -3.63 4.69
N GLU A 98 -18.84 -3.29 5.98
CA GLU A 98 -19.17 -1.93 6.41
C GLU A 98 -18.16 -0.91 5.85
N MET A 99 -16.87 -1.24 5.90
CA MET A 99 -15.83 -0.38 5.35
C MET A 99 -15.86 -0.32 3.82
N ALA A 100 -16.21 -1.41 3.13
CA ALA A 100 -16.37 -1.43 1.67
C ALA A 100 -17.53 -0.53 1.23
N GLU A 101 -18.68 -0.62 1.87
CA GLU A 101 -19.84 0.24 1.60
C GLU A 101 -19.50 1.72 1.87
N TYR A 102 -18.87 2.02 2.99
CA TYR A 102 -18.47 3.37 3.30
C TYR A 102 -17.47 3.92 2.27
N SER A 103 -16.49 3.10 1.86
CA SER A 103 -15.50 3.48 0.84
C SER A 103 -16.16 3.92 -0.47
N LYS A 104 -17.20 3.21 -0.91
CA LYS A 104 -17.99 3.61 -2.07
C LYS A 104 -18.69 4.98 -1.87
N THR A 105 -19.26 5.21 -0.70
CA THR A 105 -20.01 6.47 -0.43
C THR A 105 -19.10 7.70 -0.46
N VAL A 106 -17.82 7.55 -0.13
CA VAL A 106 -16.84 8.64 -0.15
C VAL A 106 -16.07 8.76 -1.46
N GLY A 107 -16.36 7.90 -2.44
CA GLY A 107 -15.80 8.00 -3.79
C GLY A 107 -14.46 7.27 -3.99
N ALA A 108 -14.15 6.26 -3.19
CA ALA A 108 -13.04 5.36 -3.48
C ALA A 108 -13.30 4.52 -4.75
N ASP A 109 -12.23 4.11 -5.43
CA ASP A 109 -12.29 3.40 -6.70
C ASP A 109 -12.27 1.88 -6.54
N SER A 110 -11.58 1.36 -5.53
CA SER A 110 -11.49 -0.07 -5.24
C SER A 110 -11.18 -0.35 -3.77
N VAL A 111 -11.39 -1.59 -3.36
CA VAL A 111 -10.99 -2.05 -2.02
C VAL A 111 -9.85 -3.05 -2.11
N VAL A 112 -9.03 -3.11 -1.06
CA VAL A 112 -7.91 -4.05 -0.92
C VAL A 112 -8.18 -4.99 0.23
N VAL A 113 -8.08 -6.28 -0.03
CA VAL A 113 -8.46 -7.34 0.91
C VAL A 113 -7.28 -8.26 1.14
N ALA A 114 -6.74 -8.27 2.35
CA ALA A 114 -5.88 -9.36 2.81
C ALA A 114 -6.74 -10.44 3.51
N PRO A 115 -6.23 -11.67 3.63
CA PRO A 115 -6.90 -12.69 4.43
C PRO A 115 -7.24 -12.17 5.84
N PRO A 116 -8.39 -12.57 6.42
CA PRO A 116 -8.68 -12.29 7.81
C PRO A 116 -7.52 -12.78 8.70
N PHE A 117 -7.18 -11.96 9.68
CA PHE A 117 -6.10 -12.27 10.61
C PHE A 117 -6.68 -12.82 11.93
N TYR A 118 -5.82 -13.37 12.80
CA TYR A 118 -6.07 -14.07 14.05
C TYR A 118 -6.23 -15.59 13.86
N PHE A 119 -7.24 -16.07 13.15
CA PHE A 119 -7.36 -17.49 12.82
C PHE A 119 -6.87 -17.71 11.38
N PRO A 120 -5.77 -18.47 11.17
CA PRO A 120 -5.34 -18.83 9.83
C PRO A 120 -6.41 -19.69 9.14
N ALA A 121 -6.86 -19.24 7.96
CA ALA A 121 -7.81 -19.97 7.15
C ALA A 121 -7.11 -20.97 6.23
N THR A 122 -7.77 -22.08 5.97
CA THR A 122 -7.40 -23.02 4.91
C THR A 122 -7.68 -22.42 3.53
N GLU A 123 -7.13 -23.01 2.48
CA GLU A 123 -7.40 -22.57 1.10
C GLU A 123 -8.91 -22.61 0.76
N ALA A 124 -9.61 -23.67 1.16
CA ALA A 124 -11.05 -23.79 0.95
C ALA A 124 -11.85 -22.70 1.66
N GLU A 125 -11.45 -22.33 2.89
CA GLU A 125 -12.07 -21.23 3.63
C GLU A 125 -11.78 -19.88 2.97
N MET A 126 -10.58 -19.69 2.43
CA MET A 126 -10.23 -18.48 1.69
C MET A 126 -11.02 -18.36 0.39
N ILE A 127 -11.21 -19.42 -0.36
CA ILE A 127 -12.05 -19.43 -1.56
C ILE A 127 -13.49 -19.06 -1.19
N ASN A 128 -14.06 -19.69 -0.15
CA ASN A 128 -15.40 -19.35 0.33
C ASN A 128 -15.51 -17.89 0.79
N TYR A 129 -14.48 -17.38 1.51
CA TYR A 129 -14.43 -15.99 1.92
C TYR A 129 -14.46 -15.02 0.72
N VAL A 130 -13.65 -15.28 -0.30
CA VAL A 130 -13.60 -14.49 -1.52
C VAL A 130 -14.92 -14.55 -2.29
N GLU A 131 -15.58 -15.73 -2.38
CA GLU A 131 -16.89 -15.88 -3.00
C GLU A 131 -17.96 -15.05 -2.30
N LYS A 132 -17.99 -15.09 -0.95
CA LYS A 132 -18.92 -14.29 -0.16
C LYS A 132 -18.66 -12.79 -0.31
N LEU A 133 -17.39 -12.39 -0.29
CA LEU A 133 -16.99 -11.00 -0.47
C LEU A 133 -17.38 -10.49 -1.86
N ALA A 134 -17.04 -11.21 -2.91
CA ALA A 134 -17.35 -10.83 -4.29
C ALA A 134 -18.86 -10.69 -4.56
N ALA A 135 -19.68 -11.49 -3.88
CA ALA A 135 -21.13 -11.43 -4.02
C ALA A 135 -21.75 -10.12 -3.47
N VAL A 136 -21.09 -9.47 -2.51
CA VAL A 136 -21.69 -8.32 -1.78
C VAL A 136 -20.85 -7.05 -1.83
N THR A 137 -19.56 -7.13 -2.22
CA THR A 137 -18.73 -5.92 -2.30
C THR A 137 -19.27 -4.93 -3.34
N PRO A 138 -19.41 -3.65 -2.98
CA PRO A 138 -19.96 -2.65 -3.89
C PRO A 138 -18.92 -2.05 -4.85
N LEU A 139 -17.64 -2.39 -4.68
CA LEU A 139 -16.49 -1.92 -5.45
C LEU A 139 -15.67 -3.10 -5.97
N PRO A 140 -14.92 -2.94 -7.07
CA PRO A 140 -13.91 -3.92 -7.46
C PRO A 140 -12.88 -4.07 -6.35
N PHE A 141 -12.26 -5.25 -6.27
CA PHE A 141 -11.31 -5.53 -5.20
C PHE A 141 -9.97 -6.03 -5.71
N VAL A 142 -8.92 -5.76 -4.93
CA VAL A 142 -7.55 -6.25 -5.10
C VAL A 142 -7.23 -7.17 -3.94
N LEU A 143 -6.68 -8.35 -4.21
CA LEU A 143 -6.19 -9.22 -3.15
C LEU A 143 -4.82 -8.74 -2.65
N TYR A 144 -4.58 -8.92 -1.35
CA TYR A 144 -3.31 -8.57 -0.73
C TYR A 144 -2.69 -9.80 -0.04
N ASN A 145 -1.65 -10.34 -0.63
CA ASN A 145 -0.86 -11.44 -0.07
C ASN A 145 0.18 -10.88 0.91
N MET A 146 -0.04 -11.09 2.21
CA MET A 146 0.85 -10.63 3.29
C MET A 146 1.00 -11.70 4.38
N PRO A 147 1.63 -12.83 4.08
CA PRO A 147 1.68 -14.00 4.97
C PRO A 147 2.39 -13.72 6.30
N MET A 148 3.28 -12.73 6.36
CA MET A 148 3.92 -12.31 7.60
C MET A 148 2.89 -11.90 8.67
N HIS A 149 1.82 -11.20 8.29
CA HIS A 149 0.78 -10.72 9.19
C HIS A 149 -0.42 -11.64 9.26
N THR A 150 -0.88 -12.16 8.12
CA THR A 150 -2.09 -12.97 8.04
C THR A 150 -1.88 -14.45 8.34
N LYS A 151 -0.62 -14.93 8.29
CA LYS A 151 -0.24 -16.35 8.40
C LYS A 151 -0.80 -17.23 7.27
N ILE A 152 -1.31 -16.62 6.22
CA ILE A 152 -1.88 -17.28 5.05
C ILE A 152 -1.14 -16.78 3.82
N ASN A 153 -0.64 -17.71 2.99
CA ASN A 153 -0.13 -17.38 1.67
C ASN A 153 -1.23 -17.67 0.64
N LEU A 154 -1.60 -16.64 -0.14
CA LEU A 154 -2.58 -16.77 -1.21
C LEU A 154 -1.98 -17.53 -2.37
N THR A 155 -2.61 -18.65 -2.72
CA THR A 155 -2.16 -19.49 -3.83
C THR A 155 -2.67 -18.96 -5.18
N ILE A 156 -2.00 -19.33 -6.28
CA ILE A 156 -2.44 -18.99 -7.64
C ILE A 156 -3.87 -19.51 -7.92
N PRO A 157 -4.28 -20.72 -7.54
CA PRO A 157 -5.67 -21.17 -7.68
C PRO A 157 -6.68 -20.26 -6.98
N THR A 158 -6.40 -19.86 -5.72
CA THR A 158 -7.26 -18.93 -4.98
C THR A 158 -7.37 -17.57 -5.70
N ILE A 159 -6.25 -17.04 -6.21
CA ILE A 159 -6.23 -15.74 -6.92
C ILE A 159 -6.96 -15.86 -8.28
N ARG A 160 -6.82 -16.97 -9.01
CA ARG A 160 -7.59 -17.23 -10.24
C ARG A 160 -9.08 -17.26 -9.96
N ARG A 161 -9.49 -17.94 -8.89
CA ARG A 161 -10.89 -17.96 -8.48
C ARG A 161 -11.41 -16.58 -8.15
N ALA A 162 -10.63 -15.78 -7.41
CA ALA A 162 -10.97 -14.39 -7.11
C ALA A 162 -11.14 -13.54 -8.38
N LYS A 163 -10.25 -13.70 -9.36
CA LYS A 163 -10.33 -13.01 -10.65
C LYS A 163 -11.62 -13.33 -11.40
N GLU A 164 -12.04 -14.60 -11.46
CA GLU A 164 -13.32 -15.02 -12.06
C GLU A 164 -14.51 -14.31 -11.41
N LEU A 165 -14.37 -13.90 -10.16
CA LEU A 165 -15.38 -13.24 -9.35
C LEU A 165 -15.27 -11.70 -9.33
N GLY A 166 -14.39 -11.12 -10.16
CA GLY A 166 -14.27 -9.66 -10.30
C GLY A 166 -13.11 -9.01 -9.54
N CYS A 167 -12.16 -9.82 -9.02
CA CYS A 167 -10.89 -9.30 -8.53
C CYS A 167 -10.08 -8.71 -9.69
N ILE A 168 -9.57 -7.48 -9.50
CA ILE A 168 -8.87 -6.72 -10.53
C ILE A 168 -7.35 -6.72 -10.38
N GLY A 169 -6.82 -7.39 -9.37
CA GLY A 169 -5.37 -7.50 -9.18
C GLY A 169 -4.96 -8.14 -7.88
N VAL A 170 -3.65 -8.31 -7.73
CA VAL A 170 -3.01 -8.80 -6.52
C VAL A 170 -1.79 -7.98 -6.18
N LYS A 171 -1.64 -7.64 -4.90
CA LYS A 171 -0.41 -7.12 -4.31
C LYS A 171 0.29 -8.26 -3.58
N ASP A 172 1.53 -8.56 -3.94
CA ASP A 172 2.33 -9.58 -3.26
C ASP A 172 3.40 -8.96 -2.36
N SER A 173 3.28 -9.20 -1.07
CA SER A 173 4.25 -8.84 -0.01
C SER A 173 4.77 -10.08 0.72
N SER A 174 4.79 -11.22 0.05
CA SER A 174 5.35 -12.47 0.63
C SER A 174 6.84 -12.37 0.92
N GLY A 175 7.55 -11.50 0.21
CA GLY A 175 9.02 -11.43 0.24
C GLY A 175 9.68 -12.52 -0.62
N ASP A 176 8.90 -13.29 -1.35
CA ASP A 176 9.37 -14.35 -2.25
C ASP A 176 9.31 -13.89 -3.72
N MET A 177 10.48 -13.59 -4.29
CA MET A 177 10.57 -13.14 -5.68
C MET A 177 10.18 -14.23 -6.68
N ALA A 178 10.42 -15.50 -6.36
CA ALA A 178 10.00 -16.62 -7.22
C ALA A 178 8.47 -16.71 -7.28
N ASN A 179 7.80 -16.58 -6.12
CA ASN A 179 6.34 -16.50 -6.07
C ASN A 179 5.81 -15.32 -6.89
N LEU A 180 6.44 -14.15 -6.78
CA LEU A 180 6.04 -12.97 -7.54
C LEU A 180 6.16 -13.20 -9.06
N TYR A 181 7.26 -13.82 -9.53
CA TYR A 181 7.39 -14.18 -10.95
C TYR A 181 6.36 -15.20 -11.41
N MET A 182 6.03 -16.20 -10.59
CA MET A 182 4.94 -17.15 -10.90
C MET A 182 3.58 -16.45 -11.00
N LEU A 183 3.32 -15.46 -10.14
CA LEU A 183 2.11 -14.63 -10.23
C LEU A 183 2.08 -13.81 -11.53
N ILE A 184 3.18 -13.16 -11.88
CA ILE A 184 3.29 -12.38 -13.11
C ILE A 184 3.02 -13.29 -14.32
N ASP A 185 3.67 -14.45 -14.41
CA ASP A 185 3.46 -15.42 -15.51
C ASP A 185 2.02 -15.93 -15.58
N ALA A 186 1.42 -16.24 -14.42
CA ALA A 186 0.06 -16.76 -14.35
C ALA A 186 -1.02 -15.81 -14.89
N PHE A 187 -0.76 -14.49 -14.90
CA PHE A 187 -1.71 -13.44 -15.29
C PHE A 187 -1.23 -12.54 -16.42
N LYS A 188 -0.10 -12.83 -17.07
CA LYS A 188 0.53 -11.99 -18.12
C LYS A 188 -0.37 -11.70 -19.32
N ASP A 189 -1.27 -12.61 -19.67
CA ASP A 189 -2.16 -12.48 -20.81
C ASP A 189 -3.47 -11.75 -20.47
N ASP A 190 -3.68 -11.41 -19.20
CA ASP A 190 -4.88 -10.74 -18.74
C ASP A 190 -4.71 -9.23 -18.67
N LYS A 191 -5.27 -8.53 -19.65
CA LYS A 191 -5.17 -7.07 -19.78
C LYS A 191 -5.90 -6.29 -18.69
N ASN A 192 -6.74 -6.95 -17.89
CA ASN A 192 -7.57 -6.30 -16.86
C ASN A 192 -7.18 -6.69 -15.44
N PHE A 193 -6.11 -7.48 -15.28
CA PHE A 193 -5.65 -7.94 -13.97
C PHE A 193 -4.24 -7.44 -13.66
N ALA A 194 -4.07 -6.73 -12.56
CA ALA A 194 -2.81 -6.14 -12.16
C ALA A 194 -2.04 -7.00 -11.14
N VAL A 195 -0.74 -7.16 -11.32
CA VAL A 195 0.17 -7.76 -10.34
C VAL A 195 1.11 -6.66 -9.83
N PHE A 196 1.15 -6.44 -8.50
CA PHE A 196 1.98 -5.44 -7.85
C PHE A 196 2.99 -6.07 -6.91
N ALA A 197 4.24 -5.61 -6.99
CA ALA A 197 5.25 -5.89 -5.98
C ALA A 197 4.92 -5.10 -4.68
N GLY A 198 4.95 -5.77 -3.53
CA GLY A 198 4.85 -5.13 -2.22
C GLY A 198 6.22 -4.90 -1.57
N THR A 199 7.24 -5.65 -2.00
CA THR A 199 8.63 -5.49 -1.56
C THR A 199 9.34 -4.50 -2.48
N GLU A 200 9.73 -3.35 -1.95
CA GLU A 200 10.28 -2.22 -2.72
C GLU A 200 11.55 -2.55 -3.49
N LEU A 201 12.40 -3.40 -2.91
CA LEU A 201 13.62 -3.87 -3.58
C LEU A 201 13.36 -4.64 -4.87
N TYR A 202 12.16 -5.20 -5.02
CA TYR A 202 11.78 -5.98 -6.20
C TYR A 202 11.16 -5.11 -7.31
N LEU A 203 10.91 -3.82 -7.06
CA LEU A 203 10.21 -2.94 -8.00
C LEU A 203 10.77 -3.01 -9.42
N PRO A 204 12.06 -2.73 -9.68
CA PRO A 204 12.54 -2.71 -11.07
C PRO A 204 12.53 -4.11 -11.70
N ASP A 205 12.93 -5.14 -10.95
CA ASP A 205 12.98 -6.53 -11.44
C ASP A 205 11.57 -7.04 -11.76
N ALA A 206 10.60 -6.75 -10.90
CA ALA A 206 9.21 -7.13 -11.09
C ALA A 206 8.59 -6.43 -12.33
N VAL A 207 8.82 -5.11 -12.48
CA VAL A 207 8.31 -4.34 -13.63
C VAL A 207 8.92 -4.83 -14.94
N MET A 208 10.23 -5.06 -14.98
CA MET A 208 10.91 -5.64 -16.15
C MET A 208 10.42 -7.07 -16.44
N GLY A 209 10.01 -7.81 -15.41
CA GLY A 209 9.40 -9.14 -15.54
C GLY A 209 7.92 -9.14 -15.94
N GLY A 210 7.28 -7.97 -16.04
CA GLY A 210 5.89 -7.82 -16.47
C GLY A 210 4.88 -7.46 -15.37
N ALA A 211 5.33 -7.15 -14.14
CA ALA A 211 4.46 -6.59 -13.13
C ALA A 211 3.99 -5.18 -13.52
N HIS A 212 2.82 -4.81 -13.04
CA HIS A 212 2.17 -3.53 -13.35
C HIS A 212 2.73 -2.34 -12.55
N GLY A 213 3.48 -2.62 -11.48
CA GLY A 213 4.07 -1.59 -10.61
C GLY A 213 4.33 -2.11 -9.20
N ALA A 214 4.34 -1.20 -8.25
CA ALA A 214 4.55 -1.53 -6.84
C ALA A 214 3.66 -0.72 -5.90
N VAL A 215 3.32 -1.35 -4.78
CA VAL A 215 2.72 -0.68 -3.63
C VAL A 215 3.84 -0.41 -2.62
N ALA A 216 4.55 0.70 -2.84
CA ALA A 216 5.80 1.04 -2.19
C ALA A 216 5.60 1.99 -1.00
N GLY A 217 5.94 1.54 0.21
CA GLY A 217 5.79 2.32 1.45
C GLY A 217 6.70 3.54 1.51
N GLY A 218 7.95 3.41 1.04
CA GLY A 218 8.92 4.51 0.99
C GLY A 218 8.49 5.69 0.14
N ALA A 219 7.54 5.49 -0.77
CA ALA A 219 6.95 6.57 -1.54
C ALA A 219 6.08 7.53 -0.70
N ASN A 220 5.81 7.22 0.58
CA ASN A 220 5.29 8.22 1.51
C ASN A 220 6.31 9.35 1.79
N VAL A 221 7.58 9.01 1.85
CA VAL A 221 8.67 9.95 2.18
C VAL A 221 9.38 10.45 0.93
N PHE A 222 9.64 9.58 -0.04
CA PHE A 222 10.37 9.86 -1.27
C PHE A 222 9.57 9.47 -2.52
N PRO A 223 8.40 10.06 -2.78
CA PRO A 223 7.51 9.60 -3.86
C PRO A 223 8.20 9.64 -5.24
N LYS A 224 8.94 10.71 -5.54
CA LYS A 224 9.65 10.87 -6.82
C LYS A 224 10.70 9.77 -7.05
N LEU A 225 11.43 9.33 -6.03
CA LEU A 225 12.41 8.24 -6.14
C LEU A 225 11.78 6.97 -6.72
N PHE A 226 10.62 6.58 -6.18
CA PHE A 226 9.93 5.37 -6.62
C PHE A 226 9.28 5.52 -7.99
N VAL A 227 8.77 6.70 -8.32
CA VAL A 227 8.22 7.01 -9.64
C VAL A 227 9.32 6.99 -10.69
N ASP A 228 10.47 7.61 -10.43
CA ASP A 228 11.60 7.61 -11.35
C ASP A 228 12.14 6.19 -11.56
N LEU A 229 12.26 5.38 -10.49
CA LEU A 229 12.68 3.99 -10.62
C LEU A 229 11.69 3.15 -11.44
N TYR A 230 10.39 3.35 -11.26
CA TYR A 230 9.38 2.70 -12.07
C TYR A 230 9.51 3.08 -13.54
N ASN A 231 9.68 4.36 -13.85
CA ASN A 231 9.84 4.84 -15.22
C ASN A 231 11.14 4.31 -15.86
N ALA A 232 12.24 4.29 -15.11
CA ALA A 232 13.51 3.72 -15.55
C ALA A 232 13.38 2.22 -15.87
N ALA A 233 12.63 1.46 -15.02
CA ALA A 233 12.37 0.05 -15.25
C ALA A 233 11.55 -0.19 -16.53
N LEU A 234 10.53 0.62 -16.79
CA LEU A 234 9.76 0.57 -18.04
C LEU A 234 10.61 0.87 -19.27
N ALA A 235 11.51 1.84 -19.15
CA ALA A 235 12.45 2.25 -20.22
C ALA A 235 13.63 1.29 -20.37
N LYS A 236 13.84 0.35 -19.43
CA LYS A 236 15.02 -0.53 -19.33
C LYS A 236 16.34 0.24 -19.25
N ASP A 237 16.30 1.40 -18.59
CA ASP A 237 17.47 2.23 -18.31
C ASP A 237 18.23 1.65 -17.11
N TYR A 238 19.14 0.72 -17.37
CA TYR A 238 19.89 -0.02 -16.37
C TYR A 238 20.81 0.85 -15.51
N GLU A 239 21.33 1.95 -16.06
CA GLU A 239 22.18 2.88 -15.31
C GLU A 239 21.35 3.61 -14.25
N THR A 240 20.24 4.21 -14.65
CA THR A 240 19.30 4.88 -13.73
C THR A 240 18.69 3.88 -12.73
N ILE A 241 18.31 2.66 -13.19
CA ILE A 241 17.82 1.61 -12.29
C ILE A 241 18.84 1.30 -11.19
N THR A 242 20.11 1.10 -11.57
CA THR A 242 21.17 0.78 -10.62
C THR A 242 21.36 1.90 -9.60
N TYR A 243 21.41 3.14 -10.07
CA TYR A 243 21.57 4.31 -9.21
C TYR A 243 20.42 4.47 -8.21
N LEU A 244 19.16 4.41 -8.68
CA LEU A 244 17.98 4.59 -7.82
C LEU A 244 17.75 3.38 -6.89
N LYS A 245 17.99 2.16 -7.38
CA LYS A 245 17.89 0.95 -6.55
C LYS A 245 18.88 0.97 -5.38
N ASN A 246 20.09 1.50 -5.58
CA ASN A 246 21.07 1.67 -4.50
C ASN A 246 20.57 2.62 -3.41
N GLN A 247 19.78 3.62 -3.73
CA GLN A 247 19.13 4.49 -2.74
C GLN A 247 18.12 3.71 -1.89
N ILE A 248 17.31 2.85 -2.50
CA ILE A 248 16.34 2.02 -1.78
C ILE A 248 17.07 0.98 -0.91
N ILE A 249 18.13 0.36 -1.41
CA ILE A 249 18.97 -0.56 -0.61
C ILE A 249 19.53 0.17 0.61
N TRP A 250 19.99 1.40 0.42
CA TRP A 250 20.49 2.22 1.53
C TRP A 250 19.38 2.51 2.55
N LEU A 251 18.17 2.90 2.13
CA LEU A 251 17.01 3.09 3.02
C LEU A 251 16.69 1.82 3.82
N CYS A 252 16.68 0.66 3.16
CA CYS A 252 16.42 -0.63 3.80
C CYS A 252 17.44 -0.99 4.87
N ASN A 253 18.71 -0.61 4.68
CA ASN A 253 19.80 -0.89 5.60
C ASN A 253 19.98 0.18 6.70
N THR A 254 19.29 1.29 6.62
CA THR A 254 19.43 2.42 7.54
C THR A 254 18.09 2.82 8.14
N MET A 255 17.33 3.66 7.48
CA MET A 255 16.09 4.23 7.99
C MET A 255 15.05 3.17 8.40
N TYR A 256 14.92 2.07 7.63
CA TYR A 256 13.88 1.06 7.86
C TYR A 256 14.18 0.09 9.01
N VAL A 257 15.35 0.17 9.61
CA VAL A 257 15.80 -0.75 10.66
C VAL A 257 16.09 -0.08 12.01
N VAL A 258 15.81 1.22 12.15
CA VAL A 258 16.08 1.96 13.40
C VAL A 258 15.23 1.43 14.56
N SER A 259 13.96 1.13 14.34
CA SER A 259 13.08 0.57 15.37
C SER A 259 13.18 -0.97 15.43
N PRO A 260 13.19 -1.59 16.62
CA PRO A 260 13.08 -3.04 16.77
C PRO A 260 11.65 -3.58 16.56
N SER A 261 10.66 -2.70 16.42
CA SER A 261 9.26 -3.07 16.26
C SER A 261 9.00 -3.84 14.95
N ALA A 262 8.00 -4.71 14.95
CA ALA A 262 7.47 -5.30 13.71
C ALA A 262 6.90 -4.24 12.75
N ALA A 263 6.46 -3.09 13.26
CA ALA A 263 6.00 -1.94 12.48
C ALA A 263 7.11 -0.92 12.16
N ARG A 264 8.40 -1.31 12.30
CA ARG A 264 9.55 -0.40 12.20
C ARG A 264 9.53 0.52 10.98
N ILE A 265 9.10 0.01 9.83
CA ILE A 265 9.03 0.78 8.59
C ILE A 265 8.01 1.92 8.70
N THR A 266 6.80 1.63 9.17
CA THR A 266 5.75 2.65 9.39
C THR A 266 6.18 3.70 10.42
N ILE A 267 6.81 3.26 11.51
CA ILE A 267 7.34 4.15 12.55
C ILE A 267 8.40 5.10 11.96
N SER A 268 9.33 4.56 11.16
CA SER A 268 10.36 5.36 10.50
C SER A 268 9.77 6.35 9.49
N PHE A 269 8.75 5.96 8.72
CA PHE A 269 8.09 6.87 7.78
C PHE A 269 7.40 8.03 8.50
N LYS A 270 6.63 7.75 9.55
CA LYS A 270 5.99 8.81 10.34
C LYS A 270 7.02 9.75 10.96
N THR A 271 8.09 9.22 11.53
CA THR A 271 9.18 10.02 12.10
C THR A 271 9.84 10.89 11.04
N ALA A 272 10.17 10.33 9.87
CA ALA A 272 10.76 11.08 8.77
C ALA A 272 9.84 12.22 8.29
N LEU A 273 8.57 11.95 8.08
CA LEU A 273 7.57 12.93 7.65
C LEU A 273 7.36 14.02 8.70
N SER A 274 7.43 13.69 9.99
CA SER A 274 7.38 14.67 11.08
C SER A 274 8.60 15.58 11.09
N ILE A 275 9.80 15.05 10.89
CA ILE A 275 11.04 15.83 10.77
C ILE A 275 10.98 16.75 9.53
N MET A 276 10.36 16.29 8.45
CA MET A 276 10.12 17.09 7.24
C MET A 276 9.02 18.15 7.41
N GLY A 277 8.31 18.19 8.55
CA GLY A 277 7.22 19.14 8.81
C GLY A 277 5.91 18.82 8.06
N ILE A 278 5.76 17.60 7.55
CA ILE A 278 4.59 17.19 6.77
C ILE A 278 3.42 16.79 7.68
N CYS A 279 3.65 15.90 8.65
CA CYS A 279 2.60 15.47 9.59
C CYS A 279 3.19 15.09 10.95
N SER A 280 2.32 14.83 11.94
CA SER A 280 2.72 14.28 13.23
C SER A 280 3.20 12.82 13.09
N ASP A 281 4.11 12.41 13.99
CA ASP A 281 4.62 11.05 14.11
C ASP A 281 3.87 10.19 15.16
N GLU A 282 2.73 10.66 15.66
CA GLU A 282 1.92 9.90 16.60
C GLU A 282 1.42 8.58 15.97
N MET A 283 1.49 7.51 16.78
CA MET A 283 1.15 6.16 16.37
C MET A 283 -0.15 5.70 17.01
N ALA A 284 -0.89 4.83 16.33
CA ALA A 284 -2.00 4.11 16.95
C ALA A 284 -1.47 3.07 17.96
N LEU A 285 -2.08 3.00 19.15
CA LEU A 285 -1.70 1.98 20.12
C LEU A 285 -1.89 0.56 19.54
N PRO A 286 -1.02 -0.40 19.89
CA PRO A 286 0.05 -0.35 20.91
C PRO A 286 1.41 0.17 20.39
N LEU A 287 1.46 0.66 19.16
CA LEU A 287 2.71 1.15 18.58
C LEU A 287 3.18 2.43 19.27
N ARG A 288 4.49 2.69 19.21
CA ARG A 288 5.12 3.89 19.80
C ARG A 288 5.97 4.60 18.75
N LYS A 289 5.96 5.92 18.79
CA LYS A 289 6.86 6.75 17.98
C LYS A 289 8.30 6.63 18.45
N LEU A 290 9.26 7.00 17.61
CA LEU A 290 10.66 7.13 17.98
C LEU A 290 10.88 8.40 18.81
N GLU A 291 11.75 8.31 19.82
CA GLU A 291 12.16 9.40 20.67
C GLU A 291 13.69 9.40 20.85
N GLY A 292 14.25 10.48 21.39
CA GLY A 292 15.67 10.57 21.72
C GLY A 292 16.59 10.23 20.54
N ALA A 293 17.58 9.40 20.81
CA ALA A 293 18.63 9.03 19.83
C ALA A 293 18.10 8.35 18.55
N ASP A 294 17.06 7.54 18.67
CA ASP A 294 16.48 6.85 17.50
C ASP A 294 15.80 7.85 16.55
N ARG A 295 15.10 8.86 17.09
CA ARG A 295 14.53 9.95 16.29
C ARG A 295 15.61 10.79 15.63
N GLU A 296 16.67 11.12 16.37
CA GLU A 296 17.83 11.85 15.85
C GLU A 296 18.52 11.08 14.72
N GLN A 297 18.63 9.76 14.85
CA GLN A 297 19.19 8.91 13.81
C GLN A 297 18.42 8.99 12.49
N ILE A 298 17.07 9.07 12.53
CA ILE A 298 16.27 9.32 11.33
C ILE A 298 16.59 10.67 10.70
N SER A 299 16.80 11.72 11.53
CA SER A 299 17.19 13.05 11.04
C SER A 299 18.54 13.03 10.33
N ILE A 300 19.50 12.30 10.89
CA ILE A 300 20.83 12.11 10.28
C ILE A 300 20.68 11.42 8.92
N TYR A 301 19.95 10.32 8.86
CA TYR A 301 19.73 9.58 7.60
C TYR A 301 19.00 10.41 6.53
N LEU A 302 18.04 11.24 6.90
CA LEU A 302 17.39 12.16 5.96
C LEU A 302 18.38 13.15 5.33
N ASN A 303 19.33 13.66 6.12
CA ASN A 303 20.36 14.58 5.64
C ASN A 303 21.41 13.86 4.78
N GLU A 304 21.89 12.70 5.23
CA GLU A 304 22.83 11.87 4.46
C GLU A 304 22.26 11.47 3.11
N MET A 305 20.96 11.14 3.04
CA MET A 305 20.31 10.82 1.77
C MET A 305 20.34 11.98 0.80
N LYS A 306 20.07 13.21 1.28
CA LYS A 306 20.13 14.42 0.47
C LYS A 306 21.55 14.72 -0.04
N GLU A 307 22.58 14.39 0.73
CA GLU A 307 23.97 14.64 0.38
C GLU A 307 24.53 13.55 -0.55
N LYS A 308 24.23 12.30 -0.24
CA LYS A 308 24.80 11.13 -0.93
C LYS A 308 24.22 10.90 -2.32
N PHE A 309 23.00 11.35 -2.55
CA PHE A 309 22.26 11.11 -3.78
C PHE A 309 21.78 12.43 -4.44
N LYS A 310 22.65 13.42 -4.43
CA LYS A 310 22.48 14.68 -5.18
C LYS A 310 22.55 14.51 -6.68
#